data_e5fd3dad46d50557b06f314257f2a353
#
_entry.id   e5fd3dad46d50557b06f314257f2a353
#
_cell.length_a   1.000
_cell.length_b   1.000
_cell.length_c   1.000
_cell.angle_alpha   90.00
_cell.angle_beta   90.00
_cell.angle_gamma   90.00
#
_symmetry.space_group_name_H-M   'P 1'
#
loop_
_entity.id
_entity.type
_entity.pdbx_description
1 polymer ?
#
loop_
_entity_poly.entity_id
_entity_poly.type
_entity_poly.pdbx_seq_one_letter_code
_entity_poly.pdbx_strand_id
1 'polypeptide(L)'
;MKILSFDVGIKNLAYCLLDTEDLTIDDWNIINISVDPTCDHVNKGKCCDKTATKMTKDSGFKLCTSHCKIKLYKDKKLRNVPKLDNRMLSLGNQIVKKLDEKKNFMNMDVVCIENQPALKNPTMKSVQMIIYSYFLMNGKAKDIQMINARNKLKVYTGPKIECDIKETYKRNKFLAIKYCDIMIRENTHIDKKFHKLYDDSKKKDDLSDAYLQGIYYINKLND
;
A
#
# COMPACT_ATOMS: atom_id res chain seq x y z
N MET A 1 12.14 18.65 7.97
CA MET A 1 12.70 17.26 7.89
C MET A 1 11.76 16.40 7.07
N LYS A 2 12.28 15.51 6.21
CA LYS A 2 11.45 14.68 5.33
C LYS A 2 11.32 13.24 5.86
N ILE A 3 10.10 12.78 6.00
CA ILE A 3 9.75 11.44 6.49
C ILE A 3 9.01 10.66 5.40
N LEU A 4 9.49 9.48 5.08
CA LEU A 4 8.83 8.57 4.16
C LEU A 4 8.21 7.41 4.94
N SER A 5 6.90 7.32 4.96
CA SER A 5 6.14 6.31 5.68
C SER A 5 5.52 5.28 4.74
N PHE A 6 5.71 3.99 5.03
CA PHE A 6 5.20 2.87 4.23
C PHE A 6 4.21 2.01 5.02
N ASP A 7 3.00 1.83 4.46
CA ASP A 7 2.10 0.74 4.82
C ASP A 7 2.37 -0.47 3.93
N VAL A 8 2.73 -1.60 4.54
CA VAL A 8 3.29 -2.76 3.84
C VAL A 8 2.23 -3.76 3.43
N GLY A 9 2.10 -4.01 2.14
CA GLY A 9 1.26 -5.07 1.57
C GLY A 9 1.98 -5.91 0.52
N ILE A 10 1.42 -7.08 0.18
CA ILE A 10 2.01 -8.01 -0.80
C ILE A 10 1.74 -7.55 -2.25
N LYS A 11 0.65 -6.83 -2.47
CA LYS A 11 0.27 -6.31 -3.79
C LYS A 11 0.46 -4.82 -3.90
N ASN A 12 0.10 -4.12 -2.85
CA ASN A 12 0.11 -2.68 -2.76
C ASN A 12 1.06 -2.27 -1.64
N LEU A 13 1.96 -1.40 -1.96
CA LEU A 13 2.82 -0.69 -1.02
C LEU A 13 2.36 0.76 -1.01
N ALA A 14 1.59 1.16 0.00
CA ALA A 14 1.21 2.54 0.13
C ALA A 14 2.32 3.32 0.82
N TYR A 15 2.48 4.58 0.44
CA TYR A 15 3.47 5.46 1.03
C TYR A 15 2.94 6.88 1.17
N CYS A 16 3.48 7.60 2.15
CA CYS A 16 3.29 9.03 2.33
C CYS A 16 4.62 9.69 2.65
N LEU A 17 4.99 10.69 1.86
CA LEU A 17 6.15 11.54 2.07
C LEU A 17 5.70 12.82 2.73
N LEU A 18 6.16 13.06 3.96
CA LEU A 18 5.75 14.16 4.82
C LEU A 18 6.90 15.11 5.10
N ASP A 19 6.60 16.40 5.15
CA ASP A 19 7.46 17.38 5.80
C ASP A 19 7.02 17.58 7.25
N THR A 20 7.98 17.63 8.17
CA THR A 20 7.68 17.78 9.60
C THR A 20 7.40 19.21 10.03
N GLU A 21 7.76 20.21 9.25
CA GLU A 21 7.57 21.62 9.61
C GLU A 21 6.09 22.02 9.53
N ASP A 22 5.47 21.75 8.37
CA ASP A 22 4.09 22.15 8.11
C ASP A 22 3.12 20.97 8.07
N LEU A 23 3.61 19.75 8.33
CA LEU A 23 2.87 18.50 8.16
C LEU A 23 2.27 18.36 6.75
N THR A 24 2.97 18.92 5.76
CA THR A 24 2.56 18.84 4.35
C THR A 24 2.89 17.49 3.74
N ILE A 25 2.14 17.15 2.70
CA ILE A 25 2.38 15.95 1.90
C ILE A 25 3.12 16.36 0.63
N ASP A 26 4.31 15.83 0.40
CA ASP A 26 5.07 16.04 -0.83
C ASP A 26 4.71 15.01 -1.92
N ASP A 27 4.56 13.74 -1.53
CA ASP A 27 4.13 12.65 -2.42
C ASP A 27 3.34 11.61 -1.61
N TRP A 28 2.24 11.13 -2.17
CA TRP A 28 1.34 10.18 -1.51
C TRP A 28 0.70 9.30 -2.57
N ASN A 29 0.92 8.00 -2.51
CA ASN A 29 0.37 7.10 -3.50
C ASN A 29 0.47 5.63 -3.08
N ILE A 30 0.04 4.74 -3.98
CA ILE A 30 0.15 3.30 -3.84
C ILE A 30 0.98 2.75 -4.99
N ILE A 31 2.03 2.03 -4.66
CA ILE A 31 2.88 1.31 -5.61
C ILE A 31 2.35 -0.12 -5.75
N ASN A 32 1.99 -0.52 -6.96
CA ASN A 32 1.65 -1.91 -7.22
C ASN A 32 2.94 -2.74 -7.35
N ILE A 33 3.18 -3.62 -6.38
CA ILE A 33 4.31 -4.55 -6.34
C ILE A 33 3.91 -6.00 -6.66
N SER A 34 2.67 -6.22 -7.15
CA SER A 34 2.18 -7.56 -7.47
C SER A 34 2.97 -8.18 -8.61
N VAL A 35 3.36 -9.43 -8.40
CA VAL A 35 3.94 -10.29 -9.44
C VAL A 35 2.92 -11.29 -10.00
N ASP A 36 1.71 -11.29 -9.45
CA ASP A 36 0.63 -12.15 -9.93
C ASP A 36 0.15 -11.65 -11.30
N PRO A 37 -0.03 -12.55 -12.28
CA PRO A 37 -0.55 -12.18 -13.59
C PRO A 37 -1.98 -11.62 -13.45
N THR A 38 -2.27 -10.59 -14.22
CA THR A 38 -3.61 -9.98 -14.29
C THR A 38 -4.48 -10.70 -15.31
N CYS A 39 -5.80 -10.54 -15.17
CA CYS A 39 -6.78 -11.04 -16.10
C CYS A 39 -6.75 -10.22 -17.39
N ASP A 40 -6.62 -10.90 -18.55
CA ASP A 40 -6.53 -10.26 -19.87
C ASP A 40 -7.91 -9.86 -20.45
N HIS A 41 -9.02 -10.15 -19.72
CA HIS A 41 -10.35 -9.79 -20.19
C HIS A 41 -10.57 -8.28 -20.22
N VAL A 42 -11.06 -7.80 -21.37
CA VAL A 42 -11.40 -6.39 -21.58
C VAL A 42 -12.92 -6.26 -21.70
N ASN A 43 -13.52 -5.35 -20.95
CA ASN A 43 -14.94 -5.02 -21.04
C ASN A 43 -15.10 -3.52 -21.34
N LYS A 44 -15.78 -3.19 -22.46
CA LYS A 44 -15.97 -1.80 -22.90
C LYS A 44 -14.68 -0.97 -22.88
N GLY A 45 -13.59 -1.54 -23.39
CA GLY A 45 -12.27 -0.88 -23.45
C GLY A 45 -11.50 -0.81 -22.13
N LYS A 46 -12.05 -1.36 -21.03
CA LYS A 46 -11.36 -1.40 -19.72
C LYS A 46 -10.83 -2.80 -19.44
N CYS A 47 -9.53 -2.91 -19.20
CA CYS A 47 -8.88 -4.14 -18.77
C CYS A 47 -9.32 -4.54 -17.35
N CYS A 48 -9.43 -5.84 -17.12
CA CYS A 48 -9.67 -6.38 -15.79
C CYS A 48 -8.38 -6.37 -14.98
N ASP A 49 -8.40 -5.75 -13.81
CA ASP A 49 -7.26 -5.64 -12.87
C ASP A 49 -7.15 -6.79 -11.87
N LYS A 50 -8.08 -7.76 -11.93
CA LYS A 50 -8.10 -8.91 -11.00
C LYS A 50 -7.01 -9.90 -11.31
N THR A 51 -6.47 -10.54 -10.27
CA THR A 51 -5.51 -11.64 -10.41
C THR A 51 -6.11 -12.78 -11.25
N ALA A 52 -5.36 -13.23 -12.24
CA ALA A 52 -5.72 -14.38 -13.05
C ALA A 52 -5.47 -15.69 -12.28
N THR A 53 -6.46 -16.60 -12.35
CA THR A 53 -6.39 -17.94 -11.73
C THR A 53 -6.34 -19.04 -12.74
N LYS A 54 -6.87 -18.79 -13.94
CA LYS A 54 -6.93 -19.72 -15.06
C LYS A 54 -6.31 -19.09 -16.31
N MET A 55 -5.89 -19.93 -17.23
CA MET A 55 -5.46 -19.53 -18.57
C MET A 55 -5.97 -20.52 -19.61
N THR A 56 -6.27 -20.05 -20.80
CA THR A 56 -6.66 -20.91 -21.91
C THR A 56 -5.48 -21.75 -22.38
N LYS A 57 -5.75 -23.00 -22.82
CA LYS A 57 -4.68 -23.91 -23.28
C LYS A 57 -4.17 -23.54 -24.67
N ASP A 58 -5.04 -22.97 -25.50
CA ASP A 58 -4.78 -22.62 -26.89
C ASP A 58 -3.90 -21.36 -27.01
N SER A 59 -4.33 -20.27 -26.39
CA SER A 59 -3.74 -18.94 -26.57
C SER A 59 -2.97 -18.43 -25.34
N GLY A 60 -3.05 -19.13 -24.21
CA GLY A 60 -2.45 -18.64 -22.95
C GLY A 60 -3.16 -17.43 -22.34
N PHE A 61 -4.36 -17.08 -22.83
CA PHE A 61 -5.14 -15.95 -22.36
C PHE A 61 -5.56 -16.14 -20.91
N LYS A 62 -5.23 -15.18 -20.05
CA LYS A 62 -5.36 -15.29 -18.60
C LYS A 62 -6.69 -14.74 -18.11
N LEU A 63 -7.34 -15.46 -17.21
CA LEU A 63 -8.69 -15.17 -16.72
C LEU A 63 -8.74 -15.23 -15.19
N CYS A 64 -9.42 -14.26 -14.58
CA CYS A 64 -9.77 -14.33 -13.16
C CYS A 64 -10.96 -15.30 -12.93
N THR A 65 -11.19 -15.64 -11.67
CA THR A 65 -12.28 -16.57 -11.26
C THR A 65 -13.66 -16.16 -11.78
N SER A 66 -13.92 -14.87 -11.90
CA SER A 66 -15.21 -14.37 -12.43
C SER A 66 -15.27 -14.54 -13.94
N HIS A 67 -14.22 -14.16 -14.68
CA HIS A 67 -14.23 -14.14 -16.13
C HIS A 67 -14.10 -15.53 -16.76
N CYS A 68 -13.50 -16.51 -16.08
CA CYS A 68 -13.51 -17.89 -16.61
C CYS A 68 -14.90 -18.55 -16.64
N LYS A 69 -15.91 -17.95 -15.99
CA LYS A 69 -17.29 -18.45 -15.93
C LYS A 69 -18.24 -17.79 -16.94
N ILE A 70 -17.81 -16.72 -17.61
CA ILE A 70 -18.68 -16.05 -18.58
C ILE A 70 -18.81 -16.86 -19.89
N LYS A 71 -19.93 -16.65 -20.60
CA LYS A 71 -20.30 -17.42 -21.81
C LYS A 71 -19.17 -17.42 -22.87
N LEU A 72 -18.44 -16.30 -23.02
CA LEU A 72 -17.36 -16.13 -23.98
C LEU A 72 -16.21 -17.14 -23.82
N TYR A 73 -15.97 -17.64 -22.61
CA TYR A 73 -14.86 -18.57 -22.31
C TYR A 73 -15.34 -19.94 -21.82
N LYS A 74 -16.66 -20.18 -21.78
CA LYS A 74 -17.25 -21.42 -21.22
C LYS A 74 -16.75 -22.67 -21.94
N ASP A 75 -16.57 -22.59 -23.25
CA ASP A 75 -16.17 -23.72 -24.11
C ASP A 75 -14.63 -23.82 -24.28
N LYS A 76 -13.88 -22.91 -23.69
CA LYS A 76 -12.42 -22.93 -23.75
C LYS A 76 -11.84 -23.93 -22.76
N LYS A 77 -10.87 -24.72 -23.22
CA LYS A 77 -10.09 -25.60 -22.33
C LYS A 77 -9.19 -24.74 -21.46
N LEU A 78 -9.45 -24.76 -20.15
CA LEU A 78 -8.69 -23.96 -19.16
C LEU A 78 -7.70 -24.85 -18.39
N ARG A 79 -6.57 -24.22 -17.99
CA ARG A 79 -5.63 -24.76 -17.01
C ARG A 79 -5.39 -23.72 -15.93
N ASN A 80 -4.82 -24.13 -14.80
CA ASN A 80 -4.38 -23.18 -13.78
C ASN A 80 -3.25 -22.30 -14.33
N VAL A 81 -3.20 -21.05 -13.90
CA VAL A 81 -2.02 -20.20 -14.12
C VAL A 81 -0.85 -20.84 -13.35
N PRO A 82 0.32 -21.02 -13.98
CA PRO A 82 1.48 -21.57 -13.30
C PRO A 82 1.84 -20.75 -12.05
N LYS A 83 2.22 -21.43 -10.98
CA LYS A 83 2.82 -20.76 -9.82
C LYS A 83 4.22 -20.30 -10.17
N LEU A 84 4.62 -19.14 -9.66
CA LEU A 84 6.00 -18.66 -9.77
C LEU A 84 6.90 -19.52 -8.87
N ASP A 85 7.92 -20.17 -9.43
CA ASP A 85 8.83 -21.05 -8.69
C ASP A 85 9.63 -20.26 -7.63
N ASN A 86 10.02 -19.02 -7.94
CA ASN A 86 10.74 -18.11 -7.04
C ASN A 86 9.93 -16.85 -6.75
N ARG A 87 8.74 -17.02 -6.16
CA ARG A 87 7.82 -15.90 -5.88
C ARG A 87 8.48 -14.79 -5.06
N MET A 88 9.29 -15.13 -4.05
CA MET A 88 9.94 -14.14 -3.20
C MET A 88 11.01 -13.34 -3.96
N LEU A 89 11.82 -14.01 -4.79
CA LEU A 89 12.79 -13.33 -5.65
C LEU A 89 12.10 -12.38 -6.63
N SER A 90 11.02 -12.84 -7.29
CA SER A 90 10.24 -12.02 -8.23
C SER A 90 9.62 -10.80 -7.54
N LEU A 91 9.09 -10.99 -6.33
CA LEU A 91 8.52 -9.92 -5.52
C LEU A 91 9.59 -8.91 -5.08
N GLY A 92 10.74 -9.40 -4.62
CA GLY A 92 11.89 -8.57 -4.25
C GLY A 92 12.39 -7.72 -5.41
N ASN A 93 12.60 -8.33 -6.57
CA ASN A 93 13.00 -7.62 -7.79
C ASN A 93 11.98 -6.55 -8.19
N GLN A 94 10.68 -6.84 -8.07
CA GLN A 94 9.63 -5.86 -8.36
C GLN A 94 9.63 -4.70 -7.38
N ILE A 95 9.85 -4.97 -6.08
CA ILE A 95 9.94 -3.92 -5.05
C ILE A 95 11.13 -3.01 -5.35
N VAL A 96 12.32 -3.58 -5.54
CA VAL A 96 13.55 -2.82 -5.84
C VAL A 96 13.35 -1.97 -7.08
N LYS A 97 12.88 -2.56 -8.18
CA LYS A 97 12.60 -1.82 -9.42
C LYS A 97 11.66 -0.63 -9.20
N LYS A 98 10.58 -0.84 -8.42
CA LYS A 98 9.61 0.22 -8.15
C LYS A 98 10.12 1.32 -7.22
N LEU A 99 10.99 0.99 -6.29
CA LEU A 99 11.66 1.95 -5.43
C LEU A 99 12.72 2.75 -6.22
N ASP A 100 13.44 2.13 -7.15
CA ASP A 100 14.41 2.78 -8.03
C ASP A 100 13.76 3.83 -8.95
N GLU A 101 12.49 3.60 -9.35
CA GLU A 101 11.70 4.58 -10.12
C GLU A 101 11.43 5.88 -9.32
N LYS A 102 11.55 5.85 -7.98
CA LYS A 102 11.26 6.94 -7.03
C LYS A 102 12.53 7.58 -6.48
N LYS A 103 13.23 8.33 -7.34
CA LYS A 103 14.53 8.95 -6.97
C LYS A 103 14.48 9.87 -5.74
N ASN A 104 13.34 10.52 -5.51
CA ASN A 104 13.11 11.38 -4.35
C ASN A 104 13.15 10.60 -3.01
N PHE A 105 12.90 9.29 -3.00
CA PHE A 105 12.95 8.47 -1.78
C PHE A 105 14.37 8.29 -1.20
N MET A 106 15.40 8.50 -2.01
CA MET A 106 16.79 8.30 -1.56
C MET A 106 17.31 9.39 -0.61
N ASN A 107 16.68 10.55 -0.59
CA ASN A 107 17.12 11.71 0.19
C ASN A 107 16.20 12.02 1.38
N MET A 108 15.61 10.98 1.98
CA MET A 108 14.76 11.13 3.16
C MET A 108 15.60 11.16 4.44
N ASP A 109 15.16 11.94 5.42
CA ASP A 109 15.81 11.96 6.73
C ASP A 109 15.45 10.71 7.53
N VAL A 110 14.19 10.27 7.44
CA VAL A 110 13.68 9.09 8.15
C VAL A 110 12.79 8.26 7.26
N VAL A 111 12.88 6.94 7.38
CA VAL A 111 11.97 5.99 6.75
C VAL A 111 11.21 5.21 7.83
N CYS A 112 9.88 5.33 7.82
CA CYS A 112 8.98 4.59 8.70
C CYS A 112 8.36 3.43 7.93
N ILE A 113 8.47 2.22 8.46
CA ILE A 113 7.93 1.00 7.83
C ILE A 113 6.98 0.33 8.83
N GLU A 114 5.78 -0.04 8.39
CA GLU A 114 4.86 -0.78 9.26
C GLU A 114 5.49 -2.09 9.73
N ASN A 115 5.47 -2.32 11.05
CA ASN A 115 6.02 -3.54 11.63
C ASN A 115 5.05 -4.72 11.46
N GLN A 116 5.40 -5.65 10.59
CA GLN A 116 4.61 -6.83 10.29
C GLN A 116 4.86 -7.98 11.27
N PRO A 117 3.81 -8.65 11.76
CA PRO A 117 3.97 -9.80 12.65
C PRO A 117 4.55 -11.00 11.88
N ALA A 118 5.68 -11.52 12.34
CA ALA A 118 6.42 -12.59 11.67
C ALA A 118 5.61 -13.89 11.50
N LEU A 119 4.84 -14.27 12.53
CA LEU A 119 4.11 -15.54 12.55
C LEU A 119 2.79 -15.52 11.77
N LYS A 120 2.13 -14.36 11.66
CA LYS A 120 0.82 -14.26 10.99
C LYS A 120 0.95 -14.17 9.47
N ASN A 121 1.95 -13.47 8.98
CA ASN A 121 2.17 -13.30 7.55
C ASN A 121 3.67 -13.18 7.22
N PRO A 122 4.38 -14.30 7.11
CA PRO A 122 5.82 -14.30 6.87
C PRO A 122 6.19 -13.62 5.54
N THR A 123 5.33 -13.69 4.51
CA THR A 123 5.58 -13.01 3.23
C THR A 123 5.57 -11.48 3.40
N MET A 124 4.61 -10.91 4.16
CA MET A 124 4.61 -9.47 4.44
C MET A 124 5.82 -9.06 5.28
N LYS A 125 6.24 -9.91 6.24
CA LYS A 125 7.48 -9.67 7.00
C LYS A 125 8.70 -9.66 6.10
N SER A 126 8.77 -10.54 5.11
CA SER A 126 9.86 -10.53 4.12
C SER A 126 9.84 -9.28 3.24
N VAL A 127 8.65 -8.83 2.79
CA VAL A 127 8.50 -7.55 2.06
C VAL A 127 9.00 -6.38 2.90
N GLN A 128 8.59 -6.31 4.16
CA GLN A 128 9.07 -5.30 5.12
C GLN A 128 10.61 -5.29 5.20
N MET A 129 11.23 -6.46 5.31
CA MET A 129 12.70 -6.56 5.40
C MET A 129 13.41 -6.21 4.09
N ILE A 130 12.82 -6.50 2.94
CA ILE A 130 13.35 -6.06 1.64
C ILE A 130 13.35 -4.54 1.55
N ILE A 131 12.26 -3.88 1.94
CA ILE A 131 12.18 -2.41 1.97
C ILE A 131 13.22 -1.83 2.96
N TYR A 132 13.31 -2.38 4.17
CA TYR A 132 14.30 -1.97 5.16
C TYR A 132 15.72 -2.07 4.60
N SER A 133 16.09 -3.23 4.04
CA SER A 133 17.43 -3.46 3.48
C SER A 133 17.71 -2.56 2.28
N TYR A 134 16.70 -2.28 1.47
CA TYR A 134 16.84 -1.37 0.33
C TYR A 134 17.28 0.03 0.79
N PHE A 135 16.61 0.61 1.78
CA PHE A 135 16.97 1.94 2.29
C PHE A 135 18.26 1.93 3.11
N LEU A 136 18.54 0.84 3.83
CA LEU A 136 19.81 0.68 4.54
C LEU A 136 21.02 0.71 3.60
N MET A 137 20.91 0.08 2.43
CA MET A 137 22.01 -0.03 1.47
C MET A 137 22.12 1.17 0.51
N ASN A 138 20.99 1.74 0.10
CA ASN A 138 20.94 2.72 -0.99
C ASN A 138 20.48 4.11 -0.55
N GLY A 139 19.75 4.23 0.56
CA GLY A 139 19.21 5.49 1.05
C GLY A 139 20.23 6.31 1.85
N LYS A 140 19.89 7.57 2.07
CA LYS A 140 20.62 8.50 2.93
C LYS A 140 19.90 8.75 4.25
N ALA A 141 18.87 7.94 4.55
CA ALA A 141 18.10 8.09 5.77
C ALA A 141 19.00 7.97 7.02
N LYS A 142 18.85 8.91 7.94
CA LYS A 142 19.55 8.90 9.24
C LYS A 142 18.98 7.84 10.17
N ASP A 143 17.71 7.46 9.94
CA ASP A 143 17.00 6.48 10.74
C ASP A 143 15.96 5.72 9.93
N ILE A 144 15.78 4.43 10.26
CA ILE A 144 14.75 3.56 9.66
C ILE A 144 13.96 2.90 10.78
N GLN A 145 12.74 3.35 11.01
CA GLN A 145 11.90 2.96 12.12
C GLN A 145 10.83 1.95 11.72
N MET A 146 10.67 0.90 12.54
CA MET A 146 9.55 -0.05 12.39
C MET A 146 8.41 0.36 13.33
N ILE A 147 7.31 0.81 12.77
CA ILE A 147 6.17 1.37 13.50
C ILE A 147 5.10 0.30 13.72
N ASN A 148 4.65 0.16 14.98
CA ASN A 148 3.55 -0.74 15.29
C ASN A 148 2.22 -0.21 14.72
N ALA A 149 1.52 -1.04 13.93
CA ALA A 149 0.24 -0.70 13.31
C ALA A 149 -0.83 -0.17 14.28
N ARG A 150 -0.78 -0.56 15.56
CA ARG A 150 -1.73 -0.09 16.59
C ARG A 150 -1.57 1.39 16.92
N ASN A 151 -0.43 1.98 16.61
CA ASN A 151 -0.13 3.36 17.01
C ASN A 151 -0.75 4.39 16.07
N LYS A 152 -1.05 4.04 14.81
CA LYS A 152 -1.57 4.97 13.82
C LYS A 152 -2.91 5.62 14.20
N LEU A 153 -3.77 4.94 14.97
CA LEU A 153 -5.02 5.54 15.43
C LEU A 153 -4.87 6.49 16.63
N LYS A 154 -3.70 6.55 17.27
CA LYS A 154 -3.45 7.42 18.44
C LYS A 154 -3.19 8.89 18.05
N VAL A 155 -2.97 9.16 16.78
CA VAL A 155 -2.61 10.50 16.29
C VAL A 155 -3.80 11.46 16.24
N TYR A 156 -5.02 10.93 16.19
CA TYR A 156 -6.22 11.74 16.15
C TYR A 156 -6.64 12.16 17.55
N THR A 157 -6.64 13.46 17.79
CA THR A 157 -7.00 14.10 19.08
C THR A 157 -8.31 14.87 19.02
N GLY A 158 -9.02 14.83 17.89
CA GLY A 158 -10.31 15.48 17.69
C GLY A 158 -11.48 14.77 18.41
N PRO A 159 -12.72 15.22 18.18
CA PRO A 159 -13.92 14.64 18.78
C PRO A 159 -14.06 13.15 18.48
N LYS A 160 -14.55 12.38 19.45
CA LYS A 160 -14.79 10.96 19.31
C LYS A 160 -15.74 10.68 18.13
N ILE A 161 -15.30 9.84 17.20
CA ILE A 161 -16.11 9.38 16.08
C ILE A 161 -16.92 8.15 16.52
N GLU A 162 -18.23 8.24 16.41
CA GLU A 162 -19.11 7.11 16.68
C GLU A 162 -18.98 6.04 15.61
N CYS A 163 -18.93 4.79 16.03
CA CYS A 163 -18.76 3.65 15.14
C CYS A 163 -19.42 2.39 15.74
N ASP A 164 -20.47 1.92 15.09
CA ASP A 164 -21.22 0.72 15.52
C ASP A 164 -20.58 -0.61 15.08
N ILE A 165 -19.44 -0.55 14.41
CA ILE A 165 -18.75 -1.73 13.89
C ILE A 165 -18.14 -2.50 15.06
N LYS A 166 -18.69 -3.68 15.36
CA LYS A 166 -18.23 -4.55 16.46
C LYS A 166 -16.90 -5.24 16.18
N GLU A 167 -16.65 -5.62 14.91
CA GLU A 167 -15.43 -6.30 14.51
C GLU A 167 -14.23 -5.33 14.55
N THR A 168 -13.27 -5.60 15.45
CA THR A 168 -12.13 -4.71 15.73
C THR A 168 -11.35 -4.33 14.47
N TYR A 169 -11.09 -5.27 13.56
CA TYR A 169 -10.35 -5.01 12.34
C TYR A 169 -11.09 -4.01 11.43
N LYS A 170 -12.36 -4.24 11.16
CA LYS A 170 -13.18 -3.35 10.33
C LYS A 170 -13.38 -1.98 10.97
N ARG A 171 -13.57 -1.97 12.30
CA ARG A 171 -13.65 -0.72 13.07
C ARG A 171 -12.37 0.12 12.91
N ASN A 172 -11.20 -0.49 13.11
CA ASN A 172 -9.93 0.21 13.00
C ASN A 172 -9.71 0.77 11.58
N LYS A 173 -10.07 0.01 10.54
CA LYS A 173 -10.05 0.49 9.16
C LYS A 173 -10.97 1.69 8.95
N PHE A 174 -12.20 1.61 9.44
CA PHE A 174 -13.16 2.71 9.35
C PHE A 174 -12.62 3.97 10.04
N LEU A 175 -12.10 3.82 11.26
CA LEU A 175 -11.55 4.94 12.03
C LEU A 175 -10.31 5.53 11.34
N ALA A 176 -9.40 4.71 10.82
CA ALA A 176 -8.22 5.20 10.10
C ALA A 176 -8.62 6.07 8.90
N ILE A 177 -9.59 5.63 8.10
CA ILE A 177 -10.10 6.40 6.96
C ILE A 177 -10.71 7.72 7.43
N LYS A 178 -11.52 7.71 8.50
CA LYS A 178 -12.17 8.91 9.04
C LYS A 178 -11.16 9.90 9.62
N TYR A 179 -10.23 9.43 10.42
CA TYR A 179 -9.19 10.26 11.02
C TYR A 179 -8.31 10.91 9.94
N CYS A 180 -7.87 10.12 8.97
CA CYS A 180 -7.09 10.63 7.85
C CYS A 180 -7.86 11.70 7.07
N ASP A 181 -9.13 11.45 6.71
CA ASP A 181 -9.97 12.39 5.96
C ASP A 181 -10.12 13.73 6.69
N ILE A 182 -10.38 13.69 7.98
CA ILE A 182 -10.49 14.91 8.81
C ILE A 182 -9.15 15.63 8.83
N MET A 183 -8.07 14.95 9.20
CA MET A 183 -6.75 15.56 9.39
C MET A 183 -6.20 16.19 8.11
N ILE A 184 -6.37 15.55 6.95
CA ILE A 184 -5.91 16.14 5.69
C ILE A 184 -6.75 17.35 5.27
N ARG A 185 -8.03 17.43 5.63
CA ARG A 185 -8.90 18.58 5.30
C ARG A 185 -8.75 19.75 6.26
N GLU A 186 -8.42 19.48 7.52
CA GLU A 186 -8.14 20.50 8.53
C GLU A 186 -6.77 21.15 8.31
N ASN A 187 -5.80 20.43 7.76
CA ASN A 187 -4.51 21.00 7.45
C ASN A 187 -4.55 21.77 6.12
N THR A 188 -4.63 23.10 6.22
CA THR A 188 -4.72 24.01 5.08
C THR A 188 -3.47 24.06 4.21
N HIS A 189 -2.34 23.53 4.67
CA HIS A 189 -1.07 23.46 3.93
C HIS A 189 -1.02 22.24 2.98
N ILE A 190 -1.94 21.28 3.11
CA ILE A 190 -1.99 20.13 2.21
C ILE A 190 -2.61 20.52 0.87
N ASP A 191 -1.87 20.28 -0.22
CA ASP A 191 -2.31 20.56 -1.58
C ASP A 191 -3.61 19.80 -1.93
N LYS A 192 -4.57 20.50 -2.54
CA LYS A 192 -5.85 19.95 -2.99
C LYS A 192 -5.74 18.74 -3.92
N LYS A 193 -4.61 18.58 -4.61
CA LYS A 193 -4.34 17.38 -5.43
C LYS A 193 -4.37 16.10 -4.61
N PHE A 194 -3.91 16.15 -3.34
CA PHE A 194 -3.92 14.98 -2.45
C PHE A 194 -5.32 14.69 -1.89
N HIS A 195 -6.15 15.70 -1.67
CA HIS A 195 -7.57 15.49 -1.36
C HIS A 195 -8.26 14.73 -2.48
N LYS A 196 -8.05 15.18 -3.74
CA LYS A 196 -8.61 14.50 -4.91
C LYS A 196 -8.09 13.09 -5.07
N LEU A 197 -6.77 12.87 -4.94
CA LEU A 197 -6.16 11.54 -4.97
C LEU A 197 -6.80 10.61 -3.93
N TYR A 198 -6.98 11.10 -2.72
CA TYR A 198 -7.60 10.34 -1.63
C TYR A 198 -9.07 10.03 -1.94
N ASP A 199 -9.84 11.02 -2.41
CA ASP A 199 -11.26 10.85 -2.74
C ASP A 199 -11.48 9.84 -3.86
N ASP A 200 -10.65 9.87 -4.89
CA ASP A 200 -10.71 8.98 -6.05
C ASP A 200 -10.18 7.57 -5.77
N SER A 201 -9.44 7.38 -4.67
CA SER A 201 -8.82 6.09 -4.34
C SER A 201 -9.83 5.05 -3.88
N LYS A 202 -9.74 3.85 -4.46
CA LYS A 202 -10.45 2.65 -3.97
C LYS A 202 -9.76 2.02 -2.74
N LYS A 203 -8.56 2.50 -2.41
CA LYS A 203 -7.69 1.99 -1.35
C LYS A 203 -7.39 3.09 -0.33
N LYS A 204 -8.45 3.75 0.15
CA LYS A 204 -8.35 4.81 1.16
C LYS A 204 -7.72 4.32 2.45
N ASP A 205 -7.97 3.06 2.81
CA ASP A 205 -7.40 2.40 3.98
C ASP A 205 -5.87 2.33 3.91
N ASP A 206 -5.30 1.85 2.79
CA ASP A 206 -3.86 1.72 2.61
C ASP A 206 -3.19 3.12 2.64
N LEU A 207 -3.80 4.12 1.98
CA LEU A 207 -3.32 5.51 2.01
C LEU A 207 -3.38 6.12 3.41
N SER A 208 -4.50 5.93 4.12
CA SER A 208 -4.68 6.43 5.49
C SER A 208 -3.63 5.85 6.42
N ASP A 209 -3.37 4.55 6.31
CA ASP A 209 -2.44 3.85 7.16
C ASP A 209 -1.00 4.38 6.98
N ALA A 210 -0.58 4.65 5.74
CA ALA A 210 0.72 5.25 5.46
C ALA A 210 0.83 6.69 6.01
N TYR A 211 -0.21 7.53 5.85
CA TYR A 211 -0.24 8.89 6.36
C TYR A 211 -0.21 8.93 7.89
N LEU A 212 -1.18 8.27 8.54
CA LEU A 212 -1.31 8.30 10.00
C LEU A 212 -0.09 7.73 10.72
N GLN A 213 0.57 6.73 10.12
CA GLN A 213 1.82 6.19 10.65
C GLN A 213 2.96 7.22 10.61
N GLY A 214 3.07 7.99 9.54
CA GLY A 214 4.04 9.07 9.42
C GLY A 214 3.78 10.17 10.46
N ILE A 215 2.53 10.60 10.62
CA ILE A 215 2.12 11.57 11.65
C ILE A 215 2.41 11.04 13.06
N TYR A 216 2.15 9.76 13.32
CA TYR A 216 2.50 9.16 14.63
C TYR A 216 3.99 9.31 14.95
N TYR A 217 4.85 9.07 13.97
CA TYR A 217 6.29 9.23 14.18
C TYR A 217 6.67 10.69 14.42
N ILE A 218 6.09 11.63 13.69
CA ILE A 218 6.32 13.07 13.88
C ILE A 218 5.92 13.51 15.30
N ASN A 219 4.73 13.11 15.76
CA ASN A 219 4.28 13.44 17.10
C ASN A 219 5.23 12.89 18.17
N LYS A 220 5.73 11.66 17.98
CA LYS A 220 6.70 11.06 18.91
C LYS A 220 8.06 11.79 18.94
N LEU A 221 8.43 12.53 17.91
CA LEU A 221 9.67 13.34 17.93
C LEU A 221 9.51 14.62 18.74
N ASN A 222 8.27 15.08 18.91
CA ASN A 222 7.93 16.32 19.61
C ASN A 222 7.58 16.11 21.09
N ASP A 223 7.39 14.83 21.51
CA ASP A 223 7.22 14.43 22.91
C ASP A 223 8.57 14.21 23.61
#